data_a911c8cf4800defa9984f0d208708a8e
#
_entry.id   a911c8cf4800defa9984f0d208708a8e
#
_cell.length_a   1.000
_cell.length_b   1.000
_cell.length_c   1.000
_cell.angle_alpha   90.00
_cell.angle_beta   90.00
_cell.angle_gamma   90.00
#
_symmetry.space_group_name_H-M   'P 1'
#
loop_
_entity.id
_entity.type
_entity.pdbx_description
1 polymer ?
#
loop_
_entity_poly.entity_id
_entity_poly.type
_entity_poly.pdbx_seq_one_letter_code
_entity_poly.pdbx_strand_id
1 'polypeptide(L)'
;DYSAYTTEIDFATLTQEEITPLRNELRSAPNPTELIERYAFFTKYVFSCLTDADFLDTEIFCNENVERGMNGDFEKALDKLNRELSDMPSDNPLRQARSRIQQQAFDNSVNKSHISILDMPTGSGKTLCSLKLALESGKKRIIYVIPYTSIIEQTANKFEKMFGDVLPVLQHHSNYSYDGDTEEEKKTAEKLKKTCENWDAPLIITTSVQFFQSIYHYKGSALRKLHNLRDSVIVFDEIHLIPTELLRPCLKAVGYITKYLNSEALFLSA
;
A
#
# COMPACT_ATOMS: atom_id res chain seq x y z
N ASP A 1 8.40 -29.65 -25.63
CA ASP A 1 7.01 -29.91 -26.05
C ASP A 1 6.08 -29.43 -24.96
N TYR A 2 5.40 -28.32 -25.20
CA TYR A 2 4.47 -27.69 -24.22
C TYR A 2 3.04 -28.22 -24.34
N SER A 3 2.81 -29.23 -25.17
CA SER A 3 1.47 -29.80 -25.41
C SER A 3 0.86 -30.47 -24.18
N ALA A 4 1.68 -30.93 -23.24
CA ALA A 4 1.22 -31.50 -21.97
C ALA A 4 0.55 -30.47 -21.04
N TYR A 5 0.91 -29.20 -21.17
CA TYR A 5 0.37 -28.12 -20.32
C TYR A 5 -0.94 -27.52 -20.82
N THR A 6 -1.33 -27.82 -22.06
CA THR A 6 -2.59 -27.30 -22.64
C THR A 6 -3.84 -27.92 -22.04
N THR A 7 -3.73 -29.01 -21.28
CA THR A 7 -4.84 -29.62 -20.53
C THR A 7 -4.96 -29.15 -19.09
N GLU A 8 -3.88 -28.58 -18.52
CA GLU A 8 -3.86 -28.07 -17.14
C GLU A 8 -4.10 -26.54 -17.07
N ILE A 9 -3.73 -25.84 -18.13
CA ILE A 9 -3.97 -24.40 -18.23
C ILE A 9 -5.13 -24.23 -19.20
N ASP A 10 -6.30 -23.94 -18.69
CA ASP A 10 -7.34 -23.32 -19.49
C ASP A 10 -6.80 -21.96 -19.94
N PHE A 11 -6.14 -21.94 -21.08
CA PHE A 11 -5.91 -20.71 -21.82
C PHE A 11 -7.27 -20.21 -22.28
N ALA A 12 -8.11 -19.79 -21.32
CA ALA A 12 -9.27 -18.98 -21.62
C ALA A 12 -8.76 -17.88 -22.50
N THR A 13 -8.97 -18.03 -23.76
CA THR A 13 -8.56 -17.07 -24.77
C THR A 13 -9.17 -15.78 -24.32
N LEU A 14 -8.35 -14.84 -23.80
CA LEU A 14 -8.82 -13.50 -23.51
C LEU A 14 -9.61 -13.07 -24.72
N THR A 15 -10.90 -13.01 -24.58
CA THR A 15 -11.80 -12.73 -25.71
C THR A 15 -11.49 -11.33 -26.21
N GLN A 16 -11.77 -11.06 -27.48
CA GLN A 16 -11.64 -9.70 -28.01
C GLN A 16 -12.47 -8.68 -27.18
N GLU A 17 -13.55 -9.14 -26.57
CA GLU A 17 -14.39 -8.35 -25.67
C GLU A 17 -13.66 -7.91 -24.39
N GLU A 18 -12.80 -8.77 -23.83
CA GLU A 18 -12.00 -8.48 -22.64
C GLU A 18 -10.78 -7.61 -22.95
N ILE A 19 -10.12 -7.82 -24.08
CA ILE A 19 -8.91 -7.07 -24.48
C ILE A 19 -9.26 -5.69 -25.02
N THR A 20 -10.39 -5.54 -25.70
CA THR A 20 -10.76 -4.30 -26.40
C THR A 20 -10.87 -3.11 -25.45
N PRO A 21 -11.52 -3.19 -24.28
CA PRO A 21 -11.58 -2.06 -23.33
C PRO A 21 -10.19 -1.60 -22.89
N LEU A 22 -9.30 -2.52 -22.53
CA LEU A 22 -7.93 -2.20 -22.13
C LEU A 22 -7.15 -1.55 -23.27
N ARG A 23 -7.25 -2.10 -24.49
CA ARG A 23 -6.62 -1.53 -25.68
C ARG A 23 -7.11 -0.11 -25.97
N ASN A 24 -8.42 0.12 -25.86
CA ASN A 24 -9.03 1.43 -26.09
C ASN A 24 -8.57 2.43 -25.02
N GLU A 25 -8.53 2.01 -23.74
CA GLU A 25 -8.05 2.86 -22.65
C GLU A 25 -6.57 3.24 -22.84
N LEU A 26 -5.70 2.30 -23.21
CA LEU A 26 -4.30 2.59 -23.49
C LEU A 26 -4.16 3.55 -24.68
N ARG A 27 -4.93 3.33 -25.77
CA ARG A 27 -4.90 4.17 -26.98
C ARG A 27 -5.57 5.53 -26.82
N SER A 28 -6.38 5.73 -25.80
CA SER A 28 -6.98 7.04 -25.48
C SER A 28 -5.97 8.06 -24.94
N ALA A 29 -4.70 7.73 -24.89
CA ALA A 29 -3.63 8.62 -24.46
C ALA A 29 -3.59 9.90 -25.33
N PRO A 30 -3.48 11.10 -24.73
CA PRO A 30 -3.59 12.36 -25.46
C PRO A 30 -2.38 12.66 -26.36
N ASN A 31 -1.27 11.98 -26.15
CA ASN A 31 -0.04 12.14 -26.92
C ASN A 31 0.82 10.86 -26.87
N PRO A 32 1.82 10.72 -27.76
CA PRO A 32 2.68 9.54 -27.84
C PRO A 32 3.48 9.26 -26.55
N THR A 33 3.92 10.29 -25.84
CA THR A 33 4.67 10.13 -24.58
C THR A 33 3.80 9.47 -23.52
N GLU A 34 2.57 9.97 -23.33
CA GLU A 34 1.61 9.38 -22.38
C GLU A 34 1.26 7.94 -22.76
N LEU A 35 1.13 7.65 -24.05
CA LEU A 35 0.89 6.29 -24.54
C LEU A 35 2.02 5.34 -24.13
N ILE A 36 3.28 5.73 -24.36
CA ILE A 36 4.45 4.95 -23.98
C ILE A 36 4.50 4.72 -22.46
N GLU A 37 4.24 5.76 -21.67
CA GLU A 37 4.25 5.68 -20.21
C GLU A 37 3.16 4.72 -19.69
N ARG A 38 1.95 4.75 -20.25
CA ARG A 38 0.87 3.81 -19.91
C ARG A 38 1.24 2.37 -20.23
N TYR A 39 1.80 2.12 -21.42
CA TYR A 39 2.29 0.80 -21.78
C TYR A 39 3.41 0.33 -20.85
N ALA A 40 4.36 1.21 -20.52
CA ALA A 40 5.44 0.89 -19.60
C ALA A 40 4.92 0.53 -18.20
N PHE A 41 3.95 1.27 -17.67
CA PHE A 41 3.32 0.96 -16.38
C PHE A 41 2.59 -0.40 -16.43
N PHE A 42 1.78 -0.64 -17.45
CA PHE A 42 1.06 -1.89 -17.63
C PHE A 42 2.00 -3.10 -17.78
N THR A 43 3.06 -2.95 -18.59
CA THR A 43 4.08 -3.99 -18.76
C THR A 43 4.76 -4.33 -17.43
N LYS A 44 5.10 -3.32 -16.62
CA LYS A 44 5.67 -3.55 -15.29
C LYS A 44 4.69 -4.23 -14.35
N TYR A 45 3.41 -3.89 -14.42
CA TYR A 45 2.38 -4.52 -13.60
C TYR A 45 2.24 -6.02 -13.93
N VAL A 46 2.12 -6.37 -15.20
CA VAL A 46 2.06 -7.77 -15.66
C VAL A 46 3.35 -8.51 -15.30
N PHE A 47 4.51 -7.87 -15.51
CA PHE A 47 5.79 -8.45 -15.12
C PHE A 47 5.90 -8.66 -13.60
N SER A 48 5.34 -7.78 -12.79
CA SER A 48 5.24 -7.95 -11.34
C SER A 48 4.44 -9.20 -10.96
N CYS A 49 3.27 -9.39 -11.58
CA CYS A 49 2.44 -10.58 -11.36
C CYS A 49 3.18 -11.87 -11.75
N LEU A 50 3.77 -11.88 -12.95
CA LEU A 50 4.49 -13.05 -13.47
C LEU A 50 5.70 -13.40 -12.60
N THR A 51 6.50 -12.41 -12.25
CA THR A 51 7.70 -12.60 -11.42
C THR A 51 7.33 -13.10 -10.02
N ASP A 52 6.30 -12.53 -9.41
CA ASP A 52 5.89 -12.99 -8.07
C ASP A 52 5.33 -14.41 -8.12
N ALA A 53 4.54 -14.77 -9.13
CA ALA A 53 4.05 -16.13 -9.34
C ALA A 53 5.20 -17.14 -9.50
N ASP A 54 6.21 -16.83 -10.32
CA ASP A 54 7.39 -17.67 -10.53
C ASP A 54 8.20 -17.89 -9.24
N PHE A 55 8.41 -16.82 -8.46
CA PHE A 55 9.09 -16.93 -7.16
C PHE A 55 8.28 -17.77 -6.16
N LEU A 56 6.96 -17.58 -6.09
CA LEU A 56 6.09 -18.32 -5.18
C LEU A 56 6.02 -19.79 -5.55
N ASP A 57 5.91 -20.11 -6.83
CA ASP A 57 5.91 -21.49 -7.35
C ASP A 57 7.23 -22.21 -7.03
N THR A 58 8.36 -21.55 -7.30
CA THR A 58 9.69 -22.07 -6.96
C THR A 58 9.83 -22.29 -5.44
N GLU A 59 9.33 -21.39 -4.63
CA GLU A 59 9.40 -21.52 -3.17
C GLU A 59 8.55 -22.69 -2.67
N ILE A 60 7.34 -22.86 -3.19
CA ILE A 60 6.48 -24.01 -2.87
C ILE A 60 7.15 -25.33 -3.28
N PHE A 61 7.77 -25.37 -4.46
CA PHE A 61 8.50 -26.54 -4.93
C PHE A 61 9.70 -26.91 -4.05
N CYS A 62 10.42 -25.90 -3.54
CA CYS A 62 11.61 -26.11 -2.71
C CYS A 62 11.28 -26.36 -1.23
N ASN A 63 10.17 -25.83 -0.73
CA ASN A 63 9.78 -25.87 0.69
C ASN A 63 8.28 -26.08 0.82
N GLU A 64 7.86 -27.27 1.19
CA GLU A 64 6.44 -27.65 1.29
C GLU A 64 5.63 -26.85 2.35
N ASN A 65 6.27 -26.12 3.27
CA ASN A 65 5.63 -25.43 4.40
C ASN A 65 6.03 -23.97 4.51
N VAL A 66 5.89 -23.20 3.41
CA VAL A 66 6.17 -21.76 3.46
C VAL A 66 4.94 -21.00 3.92
N GLU A 67 5.00 -20.41 5.11
CA GLU A 67 4.01 -19.47 5.55
C GLU A 67 4.32 -18.07 4.99
N ARG A 68 3.38 -17.50 4.24
CA ARG A 68 3.43 -16.13 3.71
C ARG A 68 2.14 -15.39 3.98
N GLY A 69 2.24 -14.07 3.82
CA GLY A 69 1.10 -13.18 3.96
C GLY A 69 0.66 -12.95 5.40
N MET A 70 -0.06 -11.89 5.56
CA MET A 70 -0.67 -11.48 6.82
C MET A 70 -2.12 -11.13 6.55
N ASN A 71 -3.02 -11.61 7.38
CA ASN A 71 -4.44 -11.28 7.31
C ASN A 71 -4.78 -10.28 8.41
N GLY A 72 -5.73 -9.39 8.14
CA GLY A 72 -6.20 -8.40 9.10
C GLY A 72 -7.70 -8.22 9.05
N ASP A 73 -8.25 -7.81 10.18
CA ASP A 73 -9.67 -7.49 10.35
C ASP A 73 -9.84 -5.97 10.42
N PHE A 74 -10.15 -5.37 9.28
CA PHE A 74 -10.29 -3.92 9.13
C PHE A 74 -11.47 -3.36 9.92
N GLU A 75 -12.56 -4.12 10.07
CA GLU A 75 -13.74 -3.69 10.83
C GLU A 75 -13.40 -3.59 12.31
N LYS A 76 -12.77 -4.62 12.89
CA LYS A 76 -12.30 -4.57 14.27
C LYS A 76 -11.24 -3.50 14.52
N ALA A 77 -10.35 -3.27 13.55
CA ALA A 77 -9.37 -2.19 13.64
C ALA A 77 -10.04 -0.81 13.66
N LEU A 78 -11.06 -0.60 12.82
CA LEU A 78 -11.86 0.62 12.80
C LEU A 78 -12.61 0.82 14.12
N ASP A 79 -13.21 -0.22 14.68
CA ASP A 79 -13.89 -0.17 15.98
C ASP A 79 -12.93 0.23 17.11
N LYS A 80 -11.71 -0.36 17.12
CA LYS A 80 -10.68 0.01 18.09
C LYS A 80 -10.27 1.48 17.96
N LEU A 81 -10.05 1.94 16.72
CA LEU A 81 -9.69 3.34 16.45
C LEU A 81 -10.80 4.30 16.87
N ASN A 82 -12.06 3.97 16.59
CA ASN A 82 -13.19 4.79 16.99
C ASN A 82 -13.32 4.90 18.53
N ARG A 83 -13.06 3.83 19.26
CA ARG A 83 -13.00 3.88 20.74
C ARG A 83 -11.86 4.78 21.22
N GLU A 84 -10.65 4.60 20.69
CA GLU A 84 -9.49 5.44 21.02
C GLU A 84 -9.77 6.92 20.77
N LEU A 85 -10.41 7.27 19.64
CA LEU A 85 -10.79 8.65 19.32
C LEU A 85 -11.88 9.19 20.25
N SER A 86 -12.83 8.35 20.68
CA SER A 86 -13.92 8.73 21.58
C SER A 86 -13.43 8.92 23.01
N ASP A 87 -12.47 8.11 23.44
CA ASP A 87 -11.90 8.16 24.79
C ASP A 87 -10.88 9.31 24.97
N MET A 88 -10.55 10.02 23.89
CA MET A 88 -9.67 11.18 23.99
C MET A 88 -10.28 12.29 24.83
N PRO A 89 -9.62 12.74 25.92
CA PRO A 89 -10.16 13.78 26.77
C PRO A 89 -10.41 15.08 26.01
N SER A 90 -11.56 15.70 26.24
CA SER A 90 -11.94 17.01 25.66
C SER A 90 -12.00 18.12 26.73
N ASP A 91 -11.15 18.01 27.74
CA ASP A 91 -11.17 18.79 28.97
C ASP A 91 -10.56 20.20 28.83
N ASN A 92 -9.89 20.51 27.74
CA ASN A 92 -9.31 21.83 27.52
C ASN A 92 -9.57 22.35 26.07
N PRO A 93 -9.46 23.69 25.84
CA PRO A 93 -9.77 24.32 24.57
C PRO A 93 -8.94 23.76 23.39
N LEU A 94 -7.68 23.37 23.61
CA LEU A 94 -6.82 22.81 22.57
C LEU A 94 -7.32 21.42 22.11
N ARG A 95 -7.72 20.58 23.05
CA ARG A 95 -8.28 19.25 22.76
C ARG A 95 -9.63 19.35 22.04
N GLN A 96 -10.48 20.29 22.47
CA GLN A 96 -11.74 20.59 21.77
C GLN A 96 -11.52 21.09 20.35
N ALA A 97 -10.54 21.99 20.13
CA ALA A 97 -10.19 22.45 18.80
C ALA A 97 -9.69 21.28 17.92
N ARG A 98 -8.87 20.39 18.46
CA ARG A 98 -8.40 19.18 17.79
C ARG A 98 -9.55 18.28 17.37
N SER A 99 -10.48 17.98 18.27
CA SER A 99 -11.66 17.16 17.97
C SER A 99 -12.55 17.78 16.88
N ARG A 100 -12.71 19.11 16.87
CA ARG A 100 -13.46 19.82 15.80
C ARG A 100 -12.76 19.67 14.43
N ILE A 101 -11.44 19.85 14.37
CA ILE A 101 -10.68 19.69 13.12
C ILE A 101 -10.79 18.27 12.61
N GLN A 102 -10.68 17.28 13.48
CA GLN A 102 -10.84 15.86 13.14
C GLN A 102 -12.24 15.57 12.59
N GLN A 103 -13.29 16.08 13.24
CA GLN A 103 -14.66 15.91 12.78
C GLN A 103 -14.89 16.55 11.41
N GLN A 104 -14.36 17.76 11.18
CA GLN A 104 -14.42 18.40 9.86
C GLN A 104 -13.72 17.58 8.76
N ALA A 105 -12.59 16.95 9.08
CA ALA A 105 -11.90 16.07 8.13
C ALA A 105 -12.77 14.86 7.75
N PHE A 106 -13.48 14.26 8.70
CA PHE A 106 -14.38 13.14 8.45
C PHE A 106 -15.62 13.56 7.67
N ASP A 107 -16.24 14.68 8.03
CA ASP A 107 -17.44 15.20 7.36
C ASP A 107 -17.15 15.53 5.88
N ASN A 108 -15.96 16.07 5.59
CA ASN A 108 -15.53 16.40 4.23
C ASN A 108 -15.12 15.17 3.39
N SER A 109 -14.87 14.03 4.01
CA SER A 109 -14.44 12.81 3.31
C SER A 109 -15.53 12.12 2.48
N VAL A 110 -16.78 12.56 2.58
CA VAL A 110 -17.94 11.97 1.89
C VAL A 110 -17.83 12.07 0.36
N ASN A 111 -17.12 13.09 -0.16
CA ASN A 111 -16.87 13.27 -1.61
C ASN A 111 -15.50 12.70 -1.99
N LYS A 112 -15.36 11.38 -1.95
CA LYS A 112 -14.10 10.72 -2.24
C LYS A 112 -13.71 10.83 -3.72
N SER A 113 -12.59 11.49 -3.98
CA SER A 113 -11.85 11.30 -5.23
C SER A 113 -10.79 10.21 -5.03
N HIS A 114 -10.31 9.61 -6.12
CA HIS A 114 -9.22 8.63 -6.02
C HIS A 114 -7.92 9.22 -5.44
N ILE A 115 -7.77 10.54 -5.46
CA ILE A 115 -6.67 11.28 -4.83
C ILE A 115 -7.28 12.37 -3.97
N SER A 116 -6.94 12.36 -2.68
CA SER A 116 -7.44 13.32 -1.69
C SER A 116 -6.27 13.94 -0.93
N ILE A 117 -6.47 15.16 -0.45
CA ILE A 117 -5.49 15.88 0.37
C ILE A 117 -6.11 16.11 1.74
N LEU A 118 -5.40 15.72 2.79
CA LEU A 118 -5.73 16.01 4.17
C LEU A 118 -4.75 17.06 4.69
N ASP A 119 -5.17 18.32 4.65
CA ASP A 119 -4.42 19.44 5.19
C ASP A 119 -4.91 19.74 6.61
N MET A 120 -4.04 19.50 7.58
CA MET A 120 -4.35 19.65 9.00
C MET A 120 -3.12 20.19 9.74
N PRO A 121 -3.29 21.10 10.71
CA PRO A 121 -2.19 21.61 11.52
C PRO A 121 -1.40 20.50 12.22
N THR A 122 -0.10 20.73 12.44
CA THR A 122 0.75 19.84 13.25
C THR A 122 0.13 19.62 14.63
N GLY A 123 0.17 18.38 15.10
CA GLY A 123 -0.39 18.03 16.41
C GLY A 123 -1.91 17.92 16.49
N SER A 124 -2.65 18.10 15.37
CA SER A 124 -4.11 17.93 15.33
C SER A 124 -4.57 16.47 15.34
N GLY A 125 -3.66 15.50 15.23
CA GLY A 125 -3.98 14.07 15.14
C GLY A 125 -4.10 13.55 13.71
N LYS A 126 -3.42 14.20 12.77
CA LYS A 126 -3.39 13.85 11.33
C LYS A 126 -3.23 12.35 11.06
N THR A 127 -2.29 11.70 11.76
CA THR A 127 -2.02 10.26 11.62
C THR A 127 -3.24 9.39 11.95
N LEU A 128 -3.98 9.70 13.01
CA LEU A 128 -5.17 8.94 13.39
C LEU A 128 -6.34 9.22 12.44
N CYS A 129 -6.47 10.48 12.00
CA CYS A 129 -7.49 10.86 11.02
C CYS A 129 -7.26 10.14 9.68
N SER A 130 -6.03 10.18 9.16
CA SER A 130 -5.70 9.52 7.90
C SER A 130 -5.88 8.00 7.98
N LEU A 131 -5.54 7.40 9.12
CA LEU A 131 -5.75 5.98 9.35
C LEU A 131 -7.24 5.61 9.39
N LYS A 132 -8.06 6.44 10.05
CA LYS A 132 -9.53 6.24 10.05
C LYS A 132 -10.09 6.32 8.64
N LEU A 133 -9.73 7.36 7.87
CA LEU A 133 -10.17 7.50 6.47
C LEU A 133 -9.72 6.32 5.61
N ALA A 134 -8.53 5.80 5.85
CA ALA A 134 -8.02 4.64 5.15
C ALA A 134 -8.78 3.35 5.52
N LEU A 135 -9.09 3.12 6.79
CA LEU A 135 -9.89 1.99 7.24
C LEU A 135 -11.33 2.04 6.70
N GLU A 136 -11.93 3.23 6.63
CA GLU A 136 -13.30 3.45 6.10
C GLU A 136 -13.39 3.36 4.56
N SER A 137 -12.27 3.27 3.86
CA SER A 137 -12.25 3.22 2.39
C SER A 137 -12.82 1.92 1.81
N GLY A 138 -12.84 0.84 2.59
CA GLY A 138 -13.21 -0.50 2.14
C GLY A 138 -12.16 -1.18 1.26
N LYS A 139 -10.94 -0.64 1.19
CA LYS A 139 -9.83 -1.26 0.46
C LYS A 139 -9.20 -2.39 1.26
N LYS A 140 -8.52 -3.31 0.57
CA LYS A 140 -7.94 -4.52 1.17
C LYS A 140 -6.59 -4.28 1.86
N ARG A 141 -5.95 -3.13 1.60
CA ARG A 141 -4.61 -2.84 2.09
C ARG A 141 -4.43 -1.36 2.35
N ILE A 142 -3.69 -1.04 3.39
CA ILE A 142 -3.25 0.31 3.71
C ILE A 142 -1.72 0.35 3.61
N ILE A 143 -1.19 1.28 2.83
CA ILE A 143 0.25 1.51 2.68
C ILE A 143 0.57 2.91 3.19
N TYR A 144 1.28 2.98 4.31
CA TYR A 144 1.67 4.23 4.93
C TYR A 144 3.10 4.58 4.50
N VAL A 145 3.24 5.64 3.74
CA VAL A 145 4.52 6.09 3.15
C VAL A 145 5.03 7.29 3.94
N ILE A 146 6.13 7.12 4.65
CA ILE A 146 6.72 8.11 5.56
C ILE A 146 8.11 8.53 5.04
N PRO A 147 8.47 9.82 5.08
CA PRO A 147 9.73 10.29 4.48
C PRO A 147 10.98 9.85 5.25
N TYR A 148 10.89 9.63 6.56
CA TYR A 148 12.04 9.36 7.42
C TYR A 148 11.93 8.04 8.17
N THR A 149 13.01 7.26 8.17
CA THR A 149 13.07 5.96 8.86
C THR A 149 12.87 6.06 10.38
N SER A 150 13.39 7.11 11.01
CA SER A 150 13.21 7.34 12.46
C SER A 150 11.75 7.51 12.90
N ILE A 151 10.89 8.00 12.02
CA ILE A 151 9.46 8.18 12.30
C ILE A 151 8.69 6.88 12.05
N ILE A 152 9.19 6.02 11.16
CA ILE A 152 8.57 4.73 10.83
C ILE A 152 8.43 3.86 12.08
N GLU A 153 9.52 3.65 12.81
CA GLU A 153 9.52 2.81 14.01
C GLU A 153 8.52 3.33 15.05
N GLN A 154 8.50 4.64 15.27
CA GLN A 154 7.56 5.26 16.20
C GLN A 154 6.09 5.06 15.76
N THR A 155 5.81 5.25 14.48
CA THR A 155 4.47 5.09 13.91
C THR A 155 4.05 3.63 13.91
N ALA A 156 4.95 2.72 13.54
CA ALA A 156 4.69 1.29 13.55
C ALA A 156 4.42 0.77 14.96
N ASN A 157 5.24 1.13 15.94
CA ASN A 157 5.02 0.76 17.34
C ASN A 157 3.68 1.28 17.87
N LYS A 158 3.26 2.47 17.43
CA LYS A 158 1.94 3.01 17.80
C LYS A 158 0.81 2.18 17.18
N PHE A 159 0.90 1.83 15.90
CA PHE A 159 -0.10 1.03 15.22
C PHE A 159 -0.12 -0.41 15.73
N GLU A 160 1.05 -1.00 16.00
CA GLU A 160 1.18 -2.34 16.58
C GLU A 160 0.51 -2.43 17.97
N LYS A 161 0.74 -1.44 18.84
CA LYS A 161 0.08 -1.37 20.15
C LYS A 161 -1.43 -1.22 20.05
N MET A 162 -1.92 -0.52 19.02
CA MET A 162 -3.35 -0.25 18.83
C MET A 162 -4.07 -1.41 18.15
N PHE A 163 -3.44 -2.05 17.16
CA PHE A 163 -4.11 -2.97 16.24
C PHE A 163 -3.43 -4.33 16.10
N GLY A 164 -2.22 -4.56 16.63
CA GLY A 164 -1.39 -5.72 16.29
C GLY A 164 -2.06 -7.08 16.45
N ASP A 165 -3.06 -7.17 17.34
CA ASP A 165 -3.89 -8.36 17.54
C ASP A 165 -4.98 -8.57 16.47
N VAL A 166 -5.37 -7.53 15.71
CA VAL A 166 -6.44 -7.56 14.69
C VAL A 166 -5.97 -7.12 13.30
N LEU A 167 -4.99 -6.22 13.23
CA LEU A 167 -4.45 -5.69 11.98
C LEU A 167 -2.90 -5.63 12.09
N PRO A 168 -2.21 -6.73 11.76
CA PRO A 168 -0.76 -6.79 11.87
C PRO A 168 -0.06 -5.77 10.97
N VAL A 169 1.03 -5.21 11.48
CA VAL A 169 1.80 -4.14 10.84
C VAL A 169 3.08 -4.69 10.23
N LEU A 170 3.27 -4.51 8.94
CA LEU A 170 4.52 -4.84 8.25
C LEU A 170 5.39 -3.58 8.11
N GLN A 171 6.58 -3.58 8.70
CA GLN A 171 7.56 -2.52 8.50
C GLN A 171 8.51 -2.89 7.37
N HIS A 172 8.72 -2.00 6.40
CA HIS A 172 9.65 -2.25 5.31
C HIS A 172 10.50 -1.01 4.97
N HIS A 173 11.70 -0.96 5.51
CA HIS A 173 12.70 0.08 5.22
C HIS A 173 14.12 -0.47 5.36
N SER A 174 15.12 0.25 4.84
CA SER A 174 16.50 -0.22 4.73
C SER A 174 17.20 -0.55 6.05
N ASN A 175 16.75 0.04 7.16
CA ASN A 175 17.39 -0.09 8.46
C ASN A 175 16.67 -1.10 9.37
N TYR A 176 15.62 -1.76 8.88
CA TYR A 176 14.87 -2.72 9.68
C TYR A 176 15.27 -4.15 9.33
N SER A 177 15.73 -4.90 10.32
CA SER A 177 15.99 -6.33 10.22
C SER A 177 14.99 -7.08 11.09
N TYR A 178 14.46 -8.16 10.53
CA TYR A 178 13.68 -9.12 11.29
C TYR A 178 14.62 -10.19 11.80
N ASP A 179 14.92 -10.19 13.10
CA ASP A 179 15.77 -11.15 13.76
C ASP A 179 15.04 -11.69 15.00
N GLY A 180 15.36 -12.90 15.43
CA GLY A 180 14.78 -13.53 16.60
C GLY A 180 15.80 -14.39 17.31
N ASP A 181 15.73 -14.46 18.63
CA ASP A 181 16.62 -15.27 19.47
C ASP A 181 16.08 -16.70 19.64
N THR A 182 14.76 -16.86 19.71
CA THR A 182 14.09 -18.15 19.84
C THR A 182 13.69 -18.73 18.48
N GLU A 183 13.42 -20.04 18.41
CA GLU A 183 12.97 -20.71 17.19
C GLU A 183 11.62 -20.19 16.68
N GLU A 184 10.70 -19.78 17.57
CA GLU A 184 9.43 -19.18 17.20
C GLU A 184 9.63 -17.77 16.64
N GLU A 185 10.48 -16.98 17.25
CA GLU A 185 10.83 -15.64 16.76
C GLU A 185 11.54 -15.71 15.40
N LYS A 186 12.43 -16.67 15.18
CA LYS A 186 13.08 -16.90 13.88
C LYS A 186 12.07 -17.24 12.78
N LYS A 187 11.10 -18.11 13.06
CA LYS A 187 10.03 -18.44 12.10
C LYS A 187 9.19 -17.22 11.78
N THR A 188 8.83 -16.44 12.80
CA THR A 188 8.08 -15.18 12.61
C THR A 188 8.89 -14.18 11.79
N ALA A 189 10.17 -14.02 12.09
CA ALA A 189 11.09 -13.15 11.36
C ALA A 189 11.23 -13.58 9.89
N GLU A 190 11.32 -14.86 9.62
CA GLU A 190 11.37 -15.40 8.25
C GLU A 190 10.08 -15.13 7.50
N LYS A 191 8.93 -15.36 8.10
CA LYS A 191 7.63 -15.04 7.53
C LYS A 191 7.52 -13.56 7.18
N LEU A 192 7.95 -12.67 8.07
CA LEU A 192 7.94 -11.22 7.85
C LEU A 192 8.89 -10.80 6.72
N LYS A 193 10.11 -11.37 6.66
CA LYS A 193 11.06 -11.16 5.55
C LYS A 193 10.43 -11.54 4.21
N LYS A 194 9.81 -12.71 4.12
CA LYS A 194 9.11 -13.18 2.92
C LYS A 194 7.92 -12.29 2.55
N THR A 195 7.14 -11.85 3.53
CA THR A 195 6.02 -10.92 3.32
C THR A 195 6.49 -9.55 2.81
N CYS A 196 7.67 -9.08 3.21
CA CYS A 196 8.28 -7.84 2.70
C CYS A 196 8.65 -7.92 1.21
N GLU A 197 8.88 -9.10 0.65
CA GLU A 197 9.30 -9.25 -0.74
C GLU A 197 8.20 -8.84 -1.73
N ASN A 198 6.94 -9.12 -1.41
CA ASN A 198 5.80 -8.80 -2.28
C ASN A 198 4.74 -7.90 -1.61
N TRP A 199 4.88 -7.55 -0.32
CA TRP A 199 3.93 -6.74 0.44
C TRP A 199 2.54 -7.38 0.60
N ASP A 200 2.50 -8.67 0.83
CA ASP A 200 1.26 -9.36 1.13
C ASP A 200 0.86 -9.21 2.61
N ALA A 201 0.53 -7.98 2.99
CA ALA A 201 0.14 -7.60 4.34
C ALA A 201 -0.99 -6.55 4.31
N PRO A 202 -1.87 -6.51 5.32
CA PRO A 202 -3.00 -5.58 5.36
C PRO A 202 -2.58 -4.14 5.67
N LEU A 203 -1.58 -3.94 6.52
CA LEU A 203 -1.05 -2.61 6.87
C LEU A 203 0.47 -2.62 6.72
N ILE A 204 0.98 -1.78 5.83
CA ILE A 204 2.39 -1.66 5.51
C ILE A 204 2.87 -0.26 5.83
N ILE A 205 4.01 -0.14 6.50
CA ILE A 205 4.68 1.14 6.72
C ILE A 205 6.04 1.11 6.04
N THR A 206 6.29 2.07 5.17
CA THR A 206 7.48 2.10 4.35
C THR A 206 7.99 3.52 4.10
N THR A 207 9.18 3.66 3.51
CA THR A 207 9.70 4.96 3.08
C THR A 207 9.23 5.34 1.68
N SER A 208 9.24 6.65 1.37
CA SER A 208 8.97 7.14 0.00
C SER A 208 9.95 6.53 -1.02
N VAL A 209 11.21 6.37 -0.64
CA VAL A 209 12.23 5.74 -1.50
C VAL A 209 11.87 4.30 -1.81
N GLN A 210 11.55 3.50 -0.78
CA GLN A 210 11.21 2.09 -0.94
C GLN A 210 9.90 1.91 -1.74
N PHE A 211 8.91 2.79 -1.50
CA PHE A 211 7.66 2.78 -2.24
C PHE A 211 7.89 3.02 -3.74
N PHE A 212 8.58 4.09 -4.11
CA PHE A 212 8.80 4.40 -5.53
C PHE A 212 9.79 3.45 -6.20
N GLN A 213 10.76 2.89 -5.46
CA GLN A 213 11.60 1.81 -5.98
C GLN A 213 10.81 0.57 -6.36
N SER A 214 9.75 0.23 -5.62
CA SER A 214 8.88 -0.91 -5.97
C SER A 214 8.15 -0.73 -7.32
N ILE A 215 8.08 0.50 -7.83
CA ILE A 215 7.41 0.83 -9.10
C ILE A 215 8.43 1.01 -10.23
N TYR A 216 9.54 1.71 -9.94
CA TYR A 216 10.48 2.15 -10.96
C TYR A 216 11.72 1.27 -11.14
N HIS A 217 11.96 0.34 -10.21
CA HIS A 217 13.13 -0.52 -10.29
C HIS A 217 13.11 -1.41 -11.54
N TYR A 218 14.28 -1.86 -12.00
CA TYR A 218 14.42 -2.74 -13.16
C TYR A 218 14.51 -4.22 -12.77
N LYS A 219 14.89 -4.54 -11.51
CA LYS A 219 15.01 -5.93 -11.03
C LYS A 219 13.63 -6.50 -10.68
N GLY A 220 13.35 -7.70 -11.16
CA GLY A 220 12.10 -8.41 -10.87
C GLY A 220 11.80 -8.53 -9.38
N SER A 221 12.79 -8.89 -8.56
CA SER A 221 12.63 -9.01 -7.11
C SER A 221 12.12 -7.73 -6.42
N ALA A 222 12.48 -6.55 -6.91
CA ALA A 222 11.96 -5.30 -6.37
C ALA A 222 10.55 -4.98 -6.86
N LEU A 223 10.22 -5.39 -8.10
CA LEU A 223 8.92 -5.15 -8.74
C LEU A 223 7.81 -6.08 -8.23
N ARG A 224 8.13 -7.18 -7.53
CA ARG A 224 7.15 -8.12 -6.96
C ARG A 224 6.06 -7.46 -6.11
N LYS A 225 6.28 -6.24 -5.63
CA LYS A 225 5.36 -5.46 -4.80
C LYS A 225 4.28 -4.73 -5.60
N LEU A 226 4.55 -4.41 -6.88
CA LEU A 226 3.70 -3.51 -7.67
C LEU A 226 2.27 -4.03 -7.84
N HIS A 227 2.08 -5.32 -8.09
CA HIS A 227 0.74 -5.88 -8.25
C HIS A 227 -0.08 -5.84 -6.95
N ASN A 228 0.58 -5.89 -5.79
CA ASN A 228 -0.04 -5.78 -4.47
C ASN A 228 -0.38 -4.33 -4.06
N LEU A 229 -0.09 -3.33 -4.90
CA LEU A 229 -0.65 -1.99 -4.75
C LEU A 229 -2.13 -1.92 -5.19
N ARG A 230 -2.64 -2.97 -5.83
CA ARG A 230 -4.05 -3.03 -6.24
C ARG A 230 -4.97 -3.06 -5.01
N ASP A 231 -6.09 -2.34 -5.12
CA ASP A 231 -7.14 -2.29 -4.11
C ASP A 231 -6.62 -1.85 -2.74
N SER A 232 -5.79 -0.80 -2.73
CA SER A 232 -5.14 -0.25 -1.55
C SER A 232 -5.44 1.24 -1.35
N VAL A 233 -5.30 1.71 -0.11
CA VAL A 233 -5.15 3.13 0.21
C VAL A 233 -3.69 3.42 0.49
N ILE A 234 -3.13 4.37 -0.23
CA ILE A 234 -1.75 4.80 -0.06
C ILE A 234 -1.76 6.17 0.63
N VAL A 235 -1.30 6.19 1.86
CA VAL A 235 -1.21 7.40 2.67
C VAL A 235 0.22 7.94 2.58
N PHE A 236 0.40 9.10 1.99
CA PHE A 236 1.70 9.77 1.92
C PHE A 236 1.79 10.83 3.00
N ASP A 237 2.62 10.59 4.00
CA ASP A 237 2.92 11.59 5.02
C ASP A 237 3.98 12.56 4.50
N GLU A 238 3.75 13.87 4.73
CA GLU A 238 4.63 14.96 4.30
C GLU A 238 5.05 14.88 2.81
N ILE A 239 4.07 14.72 1.91
CA ILE A 239 4.30 14.55 0.46
C ILE A 239 5.18 15.65 -0.15
N HIS A 240 5.19 16.83 0.43
CA HIS A 240 5.99 17.98 -0.01
C HIS A 240 7.51 17.77 0.13
N LEU A 241 7.94 16.73 0.85
CA LEU A 241 9.37 16.38 0.98
C LEU A 241 9.92 15.57 -0.20
N ILE A 242 9.08 15.21 -1.18
CA ILE A 242 9.59 14.61 -2.43
C ILE A 242 10.42 15.65 -3.19
N PRO A 243 11.67 15.34 -3.58
CA PRO A 243 12.49 16.25 -4.37
C PRO A 243 11.78 16.71 -5.64
N THR A 244 11.90 18.00 -5.97
CA THR A 244 11.18 18.61 -7.10
C THR A 244 11.46 17.92 -8.43
N GLU A 245 12.69 17.43 -8.62
CA GLU A 245 13.13 16.69 -9.82
C GLU A 245 12.39 15.35 -9.98
N LEU A 246 12.00 14.74 -8.87
CA LEU A 246 11.29 13.45 -8.83
C LEU A 246 9.77 13.61 -8.69
N LEU A 247 9.29 14.82 -8.40
CA LEU A 247 7.88 15.05 -8.10
C LEU A 247 6.96 14.61 -9.25
N ARG A 248 7.30 15.02 -10.49
CA ARG A 248 6.47 14.68 -11.66
C ARG A 248 6.36 13.17 -11.92
N PRO A 249 7.43 12.38 -11.97
CA PRO A 249 7.31 10.93 -12.13
C PRO A 249 6.60 10.27 -10.94
N CYS A 250 6.85 10.71 -9.71
CA CYS A 250 6.17 10.18 -8.52
C CYS A 250 4.65 10.40 -8.59
N LEU A 251 4.20 11.60 -8.89
CA LEU A 251 2.77 11.90 -9.02
C LEU A 251 2.12 11.16 -10.20
N LYS A 252 2.83 10.97 -11.31
CA LYS A 252 2.36 10.14 -12.41
C LYS A 252 2.17 8.68 -12.01
N ALA A 253 3.12 8.11 -11.28
CA ALA A 253 2.98 6.74 -10.77
C ALA A 253 1.76 6.60 -9.86
N VAL A 254 1.57 7.53 -8.93
CA VAL A 254 0.36 7.55 -8.07
C VAL A 254 -0.91 7.67 -8.91
N GLY A 255 -0.93 8.54 -9.93
CA GLY A 255 -2.05 8.69 -10.85
C GLY A 255 -2.39 7.39 -11.60
N TYR A 256 -1.40 6.63 -12.04
CA TYR A 256 -1.62 5.34 -12.70
C TYR A 256 -2.12 4.27 -11.72
N ILE A 257 -1.56 4.21 -10.51
CA ILE A 257 -2.00 3.28 -9.47
C ILE A 257 -3.47 3.55 -9.11
N THR A 258 -3.83 4.79 -8.85
CA THR A 258 -5.21 5.14 -8.48
C THR A 258 -6.18 4.92 -9.64
N LYS A 259 -5.76 5.19 -10.87
CA LYS A 259 -6.61 5.03 -12.06
C LYS A 259 -6.81 3.56 -12.47
N TYR A 260 -5.73 2.76 -12.45
CA TYR A 260 -5.74 1.43 -13.06
C TYR A 260 -5.78 0.28 -12.05
N LEU A 261 -5.41 0.50 -10.79
CA LEU A 261 -5.32 -0.56 -9.78
C LEU A 261 -6.45 -0.49 -8.73
N ASN A 262 -7.52 0.25 -8.98
CA ASN A 262 -8.62 0.44 -8.03
C ASN A 262 -8.16 0.92 -6.65
N SER A 263 -7.15 1.79 -6.61
CA SER A 263 -6.54 2.25 -5.37
C SER A 263 -6.83 3.72 -5.12
N GLU A 264 -6.62 4.17 -3.90
CA GLU A 264 -6.80 5.56 -3.49
C GLU A 264 -5.49 6.11 -2.93
N ALA A 265 -5.26 7.40 -3.10
CA ALA A 265 -4.11 8.09 -2.50
C ALA A 265 -4.59 9.22 -1.59
N LEU A 266 -4.04 9.26 -0.39
CA LEU A 266 -4.29 10.30 0.60
C LEU A 266 -2.98 11.03 0.89
N PHE A 267 -2.89 12.29 0.49
CA PHE A 267 -1.73 13.13 0.74
C PHE A 267 -1.93 13.93 2.02
N LEU A 268 -0.97 13.82 2.94
CA LEU A 268 -0.98 14.56 4.18
C LEU A 268 -0.03 15.76 4.06
N SER A 269 -0.51 16.91 4.51
CA SER A 269 0.25 18.16 4.62
C SER A 269 -0.05 18.87 5.93
N ALA A 270 0.89 19.69 6.39
CA ALA A 270 0.76 20.52 7.59
C ALA A 270 1.04 21.99 7.28
#